data_d39009c495f2c8cc1825966fc8850bde
#
_entry.id   d39009c495f2c8cc1825966fc8850bde
#
_cell.length_a   1.000
_cell.length_b   1.000
_cell.length_c   1.000
_cell.angle_alpha   90.00
_cell.angle_beta   90.00
_cell.angle_gamma   90.00
#
_symmetry.space_group_name_H-M   'P 1'
#
loop_
_entity.id
_entity.type
_entity.pdbx_description
1 polymer ?
#
loop_
_entity_poly.entity_id
_entity_poly.type
_entity_poly.pdbx_seq_one_letter_code
_entity_poly.pdbx_strand_id
1 'polypeptide(L)'
;MNTSIKSTHFIKILFFYSSIVFCQSFKHSVVMPVPDLSFHPSVFYGLDVLEQMDFKPMYDKSVGVFTNQTAVNRKGHHLLDILKNHSKVKVEVIFTPQYGLFTQQDKRFKMKDGEKYDPDHGARIVEVFGRNMKPPAWSIRDLDLILIDIQDTGVRFSTYISTMTKILEVASEWSLPVIILDRPNPLRGDRVDGPIIRSKFQSFEGYHIVPIRHGLTIGELAIMANEMGWIKDLKRANLTIIPMANWKRSYWLDKSEHPWINPHPSIKSIRTNLSFSGFGLLEGTNLNDGKGTDKPYLIAGAPWLSGYHLADKLSKLKLPGIKILPVEYIPRMKQTDQSPPLYVDELCSGVEIQIIDPNLYDPLATAT
;
A
#
# COMPACT_ATOMS: atom_id res chain seq x y z
N MET A 1 -2.49 38.08 4.18
CA MET A 1 -2.99 38.06 2.80
C MET A 1 -3.06 36.62 2.33
N ASN A 2 -4.25 36.19 1.96
CA ASN A 2 -4.66 34.80 1.73
C ASN A 2 -4.00 34.13 0.52
N THR A 3 -3.35 33.00 0.75
CA THR A 3 -2.93 32.06 -0.30
C THR A 3 -3.51 30.64 -0.03
N SER A 4 -4.82 30.58 0.28
CA SER A 4 -5.49 29.32 0.69
C SER A 4 -6.38 28.69 -0.41
N ILE A 5 -6.28 29.05 -1.68
CA ILE A 5 -7.35 28.66 -2.66
C ILE A 5 -6.87 27.81 -3.85
N LYS A 6 -5.59 27.46 -3.97
CA LYS A 6 -5.15 26.74 -5.19
C LYS A 6 -4.99 25.22 -5.09
N SER A 7 -5.03 24.60 -3.89
CA SER A 7 -4.80 23.16 -3.78
C SER A 7 -6.03 22.28 -4.07
N THR A 8 -7.22 22.79 -3.81
CA THR A 8 -8.49 22.04 -3.96
C THR A 8 -8.90 21.83 -5.43
N HIS A 9 -8.45 22.69 -6.34
CA HIS A 9 -8.80 22.58 -7.77
C HIS A 9 -7.96 21.56 -8.53
N PHE A 10 -6.71 21.34 -8.12
CA PHE A 10 -5.80 20.42 -8.82
C PHE A 10 -6.17 18.95 -8.57
N ILE A 11 -6.61 18.63 -7.36
CA ILE A 11 -7.11 17.27 -7.03
C ILE A 11 -8.42 16.98 -7.77
N LYS A 12 -9.30 17.98 -7.95
CA LYS A 12 -10.55 17.80 -8.71
C LYS A 12 -10.34 17.51 -10.20
N ILE A 13 -9.24 17.98 -10.81
CA ILE A 13 -8.94 17.74 -12.23
C ILE A 13 -8.57 16.27 -12.49
N LEU A 14 -7.87 15.61 -11.56
CA LEU A 14 -7.62 14.16 -11.66
C LEU A 14 -8.92 13.31 -11.51
N PHE A 15 -9.93 13.84 -10.82
CA PHE A 15 -11.18 13.10 -10.52
C PHE A 15 -12.19 13.02 -11.67
N PHE A 16 -12.06 13.82 -12.73
CA PHE A 16 -13.10 13.94 -13.76
C PHE A 16 -12.96 13.02 -14.97
N TYR A 17 -11.86 12.24 -15.09
CA TYR A 17 -11.54 11.49 -16.32
C TYR A 17 -11.68 9.97 -16.25
N SER A 18 -12.51 9.42 -15.35
CA SER A 18 -12.63 7.96 -15.17
C SER A 18 -13.60 7.23 -16.11
N SER A 19 -14.07 7.87 -17.20
CA SER A 19 -15.10 7.26 -18.05
C SER A 19 -14.77 7.17 -19.55
N ILE A 20 -13.58 7.58 -19.99
CA ILE A 20 -13.20 7.51 -21.39
C ILE A 20 -11.93 6.71 -21.54
N VAL A 21 -12.03 5.55 -22.19
CA VAL A 21 -10.90 4.70 -22.59
C VAL A 21 -10.07 5.43 -23.66
N PHE A 22 -9.30 6.41 -23.25
CA PHE A 22 -8.24 6.98 -24.07
C PHE A 22 -6.90 6.59 -23.46
N CYS A 23 -5.95 6.17 -24.32
CA CYS A 23 -4.55 6.14 -23.97
C CYS A 23 -4.13 7.55 -23.54
N GLN A 24 -4.23 7.86 -22.25
CA GLN A 24 -3.77 9.15 -21.72
C GLN A 24 -2.25 9.08 -21.62
N SER A 25 -1.59 9.75 -22.53
CA SER A 25 -0.15 9.96 -22.48
C SER A 25 0.11 11.21 -21.63
N PHE A 26 0.66 11.02 -20.46
CA PHE A 26 1.35 12.07 -19.73
C PHE A 26 2.74 12.25 -20.35
N LYS A 27 3.39 13.37 -20.09
CA LYS A 27 4.70 13.67 -20.70
C LYS A 27 5.75 12.56 -20.51
N HIS A 28 5.72 11.86 -19.36
CA HIS A 28 6.68 10.82 -19.00
C HIS A 28 6.03 9.52 -18.47
N SER A 29 4.72 9.46 -18.48
CA SER A 29 3.95 8.32 -17.97
C SER A 29 2.89 7.92 -18.98
N VAL A 30 2.71 6.62 -19.17
CA VAL A 30 1.73 6.07 -20.09
C VAL A 30 0.76 5.17 -19.33
N VAL A 31 -0.53 5.33 -19.55
CA VAL A 31 -1.55 4.38 -19.10
C VAL A 31 -1.94 3.52 -20.31
N MET A 32 -1.74 2.22 -20.21
CA MET A 32 -2.06 1.31 -21.30
C MET A 32 -3.58 1.20 -21.51
N PRO A 33 -4.02 0.99 -22.76
CA PRO A 33 -5.42 0.68 -23.01
C PRO A 33 -5.80 -0.64 -22.34
N VAL A 34 -6.99 -0.68 -21.72
CA VAL A 34 -7.56 -1.90 -21.16
C VAL A 34 -8.19 -2.71 -22.30
N PRO A 35 -7.98 -4.04 -22.37
CA PRO A 35 -8.79 -4.91 -23.19
C PRO A 35 -10.29 -4.69 -22.92
N ASP A 36 -11.15 -4.88 -23.90
CA ASP A 36 -12.59 -4.76 -23.67
C ASP A 36 -13.08 -5.88 -22.74
N LEU A 37 -13.27 -5.53 -21.48
CA LEU A 37 -13.79 -6.40 -20.42
C LEU A 37 -15.16 -5.92 -19.92
N SER A 38 -15.82 -5.01 -20.65
CA SER A 38 -17.08 -4.37 -20.26
C SER A 38 -18.25 -5.37 -20.13
N PHE A 39 -18.17 -6.49 -20.83
CA PHE A 39 -19.15 -7.59 -20.73
C PHE A 39 -19.03 -8.41 -19.43
N HIS A 40 -17.96 -8.17 -18.62
CA HIS A 40 -17.75 -8.88 -17.37
C HIS A 40 -18.10 -7.94 -16.20
N PRO A 41 -18.98 -8.34 -15.26
CA PRO A 41 -19.38 -7.47 -14.15
C PRO A 41 -18.27 -7.28 -13.09
N SER A 42 -17.30 -8.19 -13.06
CA SER A 42 -16.25 -8.23 -12.05
C SER A 42 -15.16 -7.20 -12.26
N VAL A 43 -14.50 -6.80 -11.19
CA VAL A 43 -13.31 -5.95 -11.23
C VAL A 43 -12.10 -6.81 -11.62
N PHE A 44 -11.26 -6.27 -12.51
CA PHE A 44 -9.95 -6.85 -12.86
C PHE A 44 -8.86 -5.90 -12.36
N TYR A 45 -7.90 -6.42 -11.59
CA TYR A 45 -6.71 -5.65 -11.20
C TYR A 45 -5.71 -5.61 -12.35
N GLY A 46 -4.70 -4.78 -12.24
CA GLY A 46 -3.65 -4.69 -13.25
C GLY A 46 -2.98 -6.05 -13.56
N LEU A 47 -2.86 -6.94 -12.57
CA LEU A 47 -2.37 -8.30 -12.78
C LEU A 47 -3.31 -9.12 -13.69
N ASP A 48 -4.63 -9.07 -13.43
CA ASP A 48 -5.59 -9.78 -14.27
C ASP A 48 -5.61 -9.24 -15.70
N VAL A 49 -5.47 -7.92 -15.86
CA VAL A 49 -5.37 -7.27 -17.18
C VAL A 49 -4.09 -7.71 -17.90
N LEU A 50 -2.96 -7.77 -17.22
CA LEU A 50 -1.70 -8.24 -17.79
C LEU A 50 -1.76 -9.72 -18.20
N GLU A 51 -2.46 -10.57 -17.45
CA GLU A 51 -2.74 -11.96 -17.84
C GLU A 51 -3.55 -12.01 -19.16
N GLN A 52 -4.57 -11.15 -19.33
CA GLN A 52 -5.31 -11.08 -20.59
C GLN A 52 -4.44 -10.62 -21.78
N MET A 53 -3.37 -9.88 -21.49
CA MET A 53 -2.36 -9.47 -22.48
C MET A 53 -1.29 -10.54 -22.69
N ASP A 54 -1.40 -11.71 -22.04
CA ASP A 54 -0.41 -12.79 -22.12
C ASP A 54 1.00 -12.29 -21.77
N PHE A 55 1.14 -11.37 -20.83
CA PHE A 55 2.42 -10.77 -20.40
C PHE A 55 3.29 -10.18 -21.53
N LYS A 56 2.73 -9.90 -22.70
CA LYS A 56 3.46 -9.41 -23.89
C LYS A 56 4.42 -8.24 -23.63
N PRO A 57 4.11 -7.24 -22.77
CA PRO A 57 5.04 -6.14 -22.49
C PRO A 57 6.37 -6.59 -21.86
N MET A 58 6.42 -7.81 -21.33
CA MET A 58 7.57 -8.37 -20.59
C MET A 58 8.32 -9.47 -21.36
N TYR A 59 7.90 -9.79 -22.59
CA TYR A 59 8.53 -10.87 -23.36
C TYR A 59 10.00 -10.62 -23.62
N ASP A 60 10.80 -11.68 -23.48
CA ASP A 60 12.23 -11.73 -23.73
C ASP A 60 13.04 -10.71 -22.93
N LYS A 61 12.53 -10.34 -21.72
CA LYS A 61 13.15 -9.38 -20.82
C LYS A 61 13.60 -10.02 -19.52
N SER A 62 14.74 -9.53 -19.01
CA SER A 62 15.20 -9.75 -17.65
C SER A 62 14.49 -8.80 -16.70
N VAL A 63 13.59 -9.33 -15.87
CA VAL A 63 12.65 -8.54 -15.06
C VAL A 63 13.04 -8.54 -13.58
N GLY A 64 13.10 -7.34 -12.99
CA GLY A 64 13.05 -7.16 -11.55
C GLY A 64 11.60 -7.01 -11.10
N VAL A 65 11.18 -7.71 -10.06
CA VAL A 65 9.79 -7.68 -9.59
C VAL A 65 9.73 -7.12 -8.16
N PHE A 66 9.11 -5.96 -7.97
CA PHE A 66 8.79 -5.45 -6.63
C PHE A 66 7.40 -5.94 -6.20
N THR A 67 7.37 -6.77 -5.17
CA THR A 67 6.15 -7.47 -4.79
C THR A 67 6.18 -8.00 -3.35
N ASN A 68 5.02 -8.41 -2.87
CA ASN A 68 4.83 -9.18 -1.63
C ASN A 68 3.62 -10.12 -1.77
N GLN A 69 3.21 -10.76 -0.66
CA GLN A 69 2.09 -11.70 -0.61
C GLN A 69 0.76 -11.19 -1.18
N THR A 70 0.60 -9.88 -1.35
CA THR A 70 -0.67 -9.30 -1.84
C THR A 70 -0.83 -9.37 -3.36
N ALA A 71 0.24 -9.70 -4.09
CA ALA A 71 0.25 -9.74 -5.55
C ALA A 71 -0.45 -11.00 -6.09
N VAL A 72 -1.74 -11.12 -5.80
CA VAL A 72 -2.57 -12.22 -6.29
C VAL A 72 -3.58 -11.73 -7.32
N ASN A 73 -3.90 -12.60 -8.29
CA ASN A 73 -4.98 -12.40 -9.25
C ASN A 73 -6.35 -12.76 -8.64
N ARG A 74 -7.43 -12.59 -9.40
CA ARG A 74 -8.80 -12.95 -8.99
C ARG A 74 -8.98 -14.40 -8.53
N LYS A 75 -8.15 -15.31 -9.03
CA LYS A 75 -8.19 -16.74 -8.68
C LYS A 75 -7.37 -17.05 -7.43
N GLY A 76 -6.71 -16.04 -6.83
CA GLY A 76 -5.83 -16.20 -5.68
C GLY A 76 -4.42 -16.71 -6.03
N HIS A 77 -4.06 -16.78 -7.31
CA HIS A 77 -2.71 -17.19 -7.73
C HIS A 77 -1.76 -15.99 -7.61
N HIS A 78 -0.61 -16.21 -6.98
CA HIS A 78 0.40 -15.18 -6.81
C HIS A 78 1.15 -14.90 -8.11
N LEU A 79 1.51 -13.64 -8.35
CA LEU A 79 2.24 -13.19 -9.55
C LEU A 79 3.48 -14.06 -9.85
N LEU A 80 4.29 -14.34 -8.85
CA LEU A 80 5.50 -15.16 -9.05
C LEU A 80 5.16 -16.60 -9.47
N ASP A 81 4.11 -17.21 -8.90
CA ASP A 81 3.68 -18.57 -9.28
C ASP A 81 3.17 -18.59 -10.74
N ILE A 82 2.54 -17.50 -11.18
CA ILE A 82 2.10 -17.34 -12.58
C ILE A 82 3.32 -17.21 -13.50
N LEU A 83 4.27 -16.33 -13.15
CA LEU A 83 5.46 -16.07 -13.96
C LEU A 83 6.41 -17.28 -14.03
N LYS A 84 6.46 -18.11 -12.99
CA LYS A 84 7.24 -19.36 -12.99
C LYS A 84 6.89 -20.26 -14.18
N ASN A 85 5.61 -20.29 -14.56
CA ASN A 85 5.13 -21.14 -15.65
C ASN A 85 5.17 -20.43 -17.02
N HIS A 86 5.62 -19.18 -17.07
CA HIS A 86 5.62 -18.36 -18.29
C HIS A 86 6.98 -18.35 -18.98
N SER A 87 7.15 -19.16 -20.05
CA SER A 87 8.46 -19.42 -20.69
C SER A 87 9.13 -18.19 -21.32
N LYS A 88 8.39 -17.09 -21.56
CA LYS A 88 8.89 -15.87 -22.23
C LYS A 88 9.27 -14.75 -21.27
N VAL A 89 9.10 -14.94 -19.95
CA VAL A 89 9.41 -13.93 -18.93
C VAL A 89 10.43 -14.48 -17.97
N LYS A 90 11.56 -13.78 -17.81
CA LYS A 90 12.62 -14.19 -16.90
C LYS A 90 12.67 -13.26 -15.68
N VAL A 91 12.36 -13.78 -14.49
CA VAL A 91 12.49 -13.06 -13.22
C VAL A 91 13.94 -13.22 -12.73
N GLU A 92 14.69 -12.12 -12.65
CA GLU A 92 16.11 -12.11 -12.22
C GLU A 92 16.27 -11.66 -10.77
N VAL A 93 15.45 -10.70 -10.34
CA VAL A 93 15.51 -10.12 -9.00
C VAL A 93 14.12 -9.91 -8.46
N ILE A 94 13.90 -10.28 -7.21
CA ILE A 94 12.68 -9.98 -6.47
C ILE A 94 13.01 -8.93 -5.41
N PHE A 95 12.45 -7.75 -5.55
CA PHE A 95 12.53 -6.68 -4.56
C PHE A 95 11.36 -6.85 -3.58
N THR A 96 11.66 -6.81 -2.29
CA THR A 96 10.64 -6.95 -1.26
C THR A 96 10.56 -5.70 -0.38
N PRO A 97 9.34 -5.30 0.05
CA PRO A 97 9.16 -4.19 0.96
C PRO A 97 9.46 -4.59 2.41
N GLN A 98 9.15 -3.68 3.33
CA GLN A 98 9.01 -3.99 4.75
C GLN A 98 8.15 -5.26 4.94
N TYR A 99 8.55 -6.15 5.85
CA TYR A 99 7.95 -7.46 6.14
C TYR A 99 8.23 -8.56 5.11
N GLY A 100 9.04 -8.31 4.07
CA GLY A 100 9.51 -9.33 3.14
C GLY A 100 8.47 -9.76 2.09
N LEU A 101 8.73 -10.91 1.46
CA LEU A 101 7.93 -11.43 0.35
C LEU A 101 6.59 -12.03 0.82
N PHE A 102 6.62 -12.89 1.84
CA PHE A 102 5.44 -13.61 2.33
C PHE A 102 5.31 -13.52 3.86
N THR A 103 5.73 -12.40 4.45
CA THR A 103 5.95 -12.22 5.88
C THR A 103 7.14 -13.05 6.42
N GLN A 104 7.51 -12.90 7.69
CA GLN A 104 8.73 -13.50 8.25
C GLN A 104 8.75 -15.05 8.29
N GLN A 105 7.64 -15.71 7.94
CA GLN A 105 7.51 -17.17 8.02
C GLN A 105 7.77 -17.90 6.69
N ASP A 106 8.15 -17.19 5.63
CA ASP A 106 8.32 -17.84 4.34
C ASP A 106 9.59 -18.68 4.28
N LYS A 107 9.41 -19.99 4.24
CA LYS A 107 10.48 -20.99 4.08
C LYS A 107 10.85 -21.24 2.62
N ARG A 108 10.25 -20.55 1.66
CA ARG A 108 10.47 -20.79 0.22
C ARG A 108 11.82 -20.29 -0.26
N PHE A 109 12.38 -19.24 0.32
CA PHE A 109 13.71 -18.78 -0.07
C PHE A 109 14.81 -19.67 0.51
N LYS A 110 15.92 -19.76 -0.24
CA LYS A 110 17.14 -20.44 0.18
C LYS A 110 18.29 -19.43 0.32
N MET A 111 19.34 -19.84 1.05
CA MET A 111 20.58 -19.07 1.16
C MET A 111 21.62 -19.67 0.23
N LYS A 112 22.28 -18.82 -0.55
CA LYS A 112 23.43 -19.20 -1.40
C LYS A 112 24.44 -18.06 -1.34
N ASP A 113 25.67 -18.35 -0.99
CA ASP A 113 26.78 -17.40 -0.90
C ASP A 113 26.46 -16.15 -0.04
N GLY A 114 25.64 -16.33 1.02
CA GLY A 114 25.20 -15.24 1.90
C GLY A 114 24.01 -14.41 1.39
N GLU A 115 23.51 -14.70 0.20
CA GLU A 115 22.34 -14.03 -0.41
C GLU A 115 21.09 -14.90 -0.33
N LYS A 116 19.92 -14.23 -0.18
CA LYS A 116 18.62 -14.88 -0.28
C LYS A 116 18.22 -15.02 -1.74
N TYR A 117 17.70 -16.17 -2.13
CA TYR A 117 17.15 -16.37 -3.46
C TYR A 117 15.88 -17.21 -3.45
N ASP A 118 15.04 -16.96 -4.44
CA ASP A 118 13.85 -17.75 -4.72
C ASP A 118 14.23 -18.96 -5.58
N PRO A 119 14.07 -20.21 -5.08
CA PRO A 119 14.50 -21.40 -5.81
C PRO A 119 13.66 -21.67 -7.07
N ASP A 120 12.45 -21.16 -7.14
CA ASP A 120 11.55 -21.38 -8.26
C ASP A 120 11.95 -20.62 -9.53
N HIS A 121 12.49 -19.41 -9.36
CA HIS A 121 12.97 -18.58 -10.47
C HIS A 121 14.49 -18.53 -10.55
N GLY A 122 15.21 -18.98 -9.50
CA GLY A 122 16.64 -18.71 -9.35
C GLY A 122 16.94 -17.22 -9.11
N ALA A 123 15.92 -16.42 -8.81
CA ALA A 123 16.01 -14.98 -8.65
C ALA A 123 16.56 -14.59 -7.29
N ARG A 124 17.41 -13.56 -7.23
CA ARG A 124 17.89 -13.00 -5.96
C ARG A 124 16.79 -12.20 -5.30
N ILE A 125 16.67 -12.33 -3.96
CA ILE A 125 15.72 -11.56 -3.15
C ILE A 125 16.47 -10.40 -2.51
N VAL A 126 16.02 -9.18 -2.78
CA VAL A 126 16.60 -7.93 -2.29
C VAL A 126 15.56 -7.19 -1.46
N GLU A 127 15.84 -7.05 -0.17
CA GLU A 127 14.98 -6.28 0.72
C GLU A 127 15.23 -4.77 0.51
N VAL A 128 14.18 -4.03 0.17
CA VAL A 128 14.21 -2.57 -0.07
C VAL A 128 13.53 -1.86 1.11
N PHE A 129 14.12 -2.05 2.28
CA PHE A 129 13.71 -1.43 3.55
C PHE A 129 14.87 -1.49 4.56
N GLY A 130 14.83 -0.64 5.57
CA GLY A 130 15.86 -0.60 6.61
C GLY A 130 17.22 -0.10 6.09
N ARG A 131 18.22 -0.96 5.94
CA ARG A 131 19.56 -0.56 5.45
C ARG A 131 19.55 -0.12 3.99
N ASN A 132 18.72 -0.75 3.17
CA ASN A 132 18.61 -0.48 1.74
C ASN A 132 17.25 0.20 1.46
N MET A 133 17.18 1.50 1.67
CA MET A 133 15.95 2.26 1.36
C MET A 133 15.67 2.36 -0.15
N LYS A 134 16.57 1.91 -1.01
CA LYS A 134 16.43 1.82 -2.46
C LYS A 134 17.20 0.60 -2.99
N PRO A 135 16.85 0.05 -4.16
CA PRO A 135 17.58 -1.03 -4.79
C PRO A 135 19.07 -0.68 -4.99
N PRO A 136 20.01 -1.56 -4.59
CA PRO A 136 21.43 -1.34 -4.84
C PRO A 136 21.76 -1.53 -6.33
N ALA A 137 22.76 -0.79 -6.84
CA ALA A 137 23.12 -0.75 -8.25
C ALA A 137 23.35 -2.15 -8.88
N TRP A 138 23.98 -3.07 -8.14
CA TRP A 138 24.24 -4.42 -8.62
C TRP A 138 22.98 -5.25 -8.90
N SER A 139 21.84 -4.90 -8.25
CA SER A 139 20.57 -5.61 -8.43
C SER A 139 19.75 -5.10 -9.62
N ILE A 140 20.23 -4.06 -10.30
CA ILE A 140 19.47 -3.37 -11.35
C ILE A 140 20.16 -3.39 -12.70
N ARG A 141 21.50 -3.36 -12.74
CA ARG A 141 22.28 -3.13 -13.96
C ARG A 141 22.02 -4.13 -15.11
N ASP A 142 21.59 -5.35 -14.76
CA ASP A 142 21.37 -6.43 -15.73
C ASP A 142 19.87 -6.65 -16.01
N LEU A 143 18.99 -5.70 -15.58
CA LEU A 143 17.57 -5.73 -15.83
C LEU A 143 17.17 -4.92 -17.07
N ASP A 144 16.17 -5.40 -17.80
CA ASP A 144 15.53 -4.70 -18.91
C ASP A 144 14.27 -3.95 -18.47
N LEU A 145 13.69 -4.32 -17.30
CA LEU A 145 12.41 -3.84 -16.84
C LEU A 145 12.27 -4.06 -15.32
N ILE A 146 11.57 -3.15 -14.65
CA ILE A 146 11.01 -3.39 -13.31
C ILE A 146 9.50 -3.49 -13.40
N LEU A 147 8.94 -4.58 -12.85
CA LEU A 147 7.51 -4.77 -12.62
C LEU A 147 7.18 -4.48 -11.16
N ILE A 148 6.13 -3.72 -10.91
CA ILE A 148 5.63 -3.43 -9.56
C ILE A 148 4.21 -3.96 -9.43
N ASP A 149 4.00 -4.88 -8.48
CA ASP A 149 2.68 -5.38 -8.10
C ASP A 149 2.59 -5.55 -6.59
N ILE A 150 1.90 -4.64 -5.93
CA ILE A 150 1.73 -4.60 -4.49
C ILE A 150 0.43 -3.86 -4.11
N GLN A 151 -0.27 -4.37 -3.09
CA GLN A 151 -1.45 -3.70 -2.54
C GLN A 151 -1.04 -2.67 -1.51
N ASP A 152 -1.33 -1.38 -1.79
CA ASP A 152 -1.20 -0.31 -0.81
C ASP A 152 -2.36 -0.29 0.18
N THR A 153 -2.16 0.34 1.33
CA THR A 153 -3.16 0.49 2.39
C THR A 153 -4.11 1.69 2.19
N GLY A 154 -3.82 2.57 1.24
CA GLY A 154 -4.58 3.82 1.01
C GLY A 154 -4.26 4.95 1.99
N VAL A 155 -3.19 4.80 2.77
CA VAL A 155 -2.78 5.72 3.82
C VAL A 155 -1.38 6.25 3.56
N ARG A 156 -1.17 7.57 3.68
CA ARG A 156 0.09 8.26 3.37
C ARG A 156 1.32 7.68 4.07
N PHE A 157 1.18 7.21 5.30
CA PHE A 157 2.29 6.64 6.07
C PHE A 157 2.53 5.15 5.81
N SER A 158 1.92 4.59 4.75
CA SER A 158 2.28 3.28 4.21
C SER A 158 3.66 3.35 3.54
N THR A 159 4.59 2.50 3.99
CA THR A 159 5.97 2.49 3.47
C THR A 159 6.06 1.93 2.04
N TYR A 160 5.05 1.20 1.58
CA TYR A 160 5.05 0.59 0.24
C TYR A 160 5.06 1.62 -0.88
N ILE A 161 4.28 2.70 -0.73
CA ILE A 161 4.26 3.80 -1.69
C ILE A 161 5.58 4.57 -1.71
N SER A 162 6.24 4.70 -0.56
CA SER A 162 7.57 5.32 -0.46
C SER A 162 8.64 4.45 -1.12
N THR A 163 8.61 3.14 -0.87
CA THR A 163 9.51 2.17 -1.54
C THR A 163 9.30 2.17 -3.05
N MET A 164 8.04 2.19 -3.53
CA MET A 164 7.72 2.33 -4.95
C MET A 164 8.41 3.56 -5.54
N THR A 165 8.29 4.72 -4.89
CA THR A 165 8.91 5.96 -5.40
C THR A 165 10.44 5.87 -5.39
N LYS A 166 11.05 5.21 -4.40
CA LYS A 166 12.50 4.95 -4.39
C LYS A 166 12.94 4.02 -5.53
N ILE A 167 12.11 3.07 -5.92
CA ILE A 167 12.36 2.25 -7.11
C ILE A 167 12.27 3.10 -8.37
N LEU A 168 11.27 3.98 -8.50
CA LEU A 168 11.17 4.93 -9.62
C LEU A 168 12.38 5.87 -9.70
N GLU A 169 12.91 6.33 -8.55
CA GLU A 169 14.15 7.13 -8.52
C GLU A 169 15.31 6.36 -9.17
N VAL A 170 15.56 5.13 -8.72
CA VAL A 170 16.66 4.32 -9.24
C VAL A 170 16.42 3.95 -10.71
N ALA A 171 15.20 3.58 -11.08
CA ALA A 171 14.85 3.30 -12.47
C ALA A 171 15.11 4.52 -13.38
N SER A 172 14.82 5.74 -12.90
CA SER A 172 15.11 6.97 -13.65
C SER A 172 16.61 7.25 -13.78
N GLU A 173 17.41 6.91 -12.77
CA GLU A 173 18.88 7.01 -12.80
C GLU A 173 19.51 6.09 -13.87
N TRP A 174 18.92 4.91 -14.08
CA TRP A 174 19.38 3.88 -15.00
C TRP A 174 18.65 3.85 -16.34
N SER A 175 17.69 4.77 -16.57
CA SER A 175 16.81 4.77 -17.74
C SER A 175 16.05 3.45 -17.94
N LEU A 176 15.75 2.76 -16.84
CA LEU A 176 15.11 1.47 -16.84
C LEU A 176 13.58 1.65 -16.88
N PRO A 177 12.86 1.02 -17.81
CA PRO A 177 11.41 1.05 -17.84
C PRO A 177 10.78 0.44 -16.58
N VAL A 178 9.66 1.02 -16.12
CA VAL A 178 8.88 0.51 -15.00
C VAL A 178 7.45 0.28 -15.45
N ILE A 179 6.92 -0.90 -15.16
CA ILE A 179 5.50 -1.24 -15.30
C ILE A 179 4.89 -1.39 -13.91
N ILE A 180 3.79 -0.70 -13.65
CA ILE A 180 3.00 -0.85 -12.42
C ILE A 180 1.67 -1.51 -12.77
N LEU A 181 1.35 -2.58 -12.06
CA LEU A 181 0.04 -3.21 -12.11
C LEU A 181 -0.86 -2.50 -11.11
N ASP A 182 -1.84 -1.75 -11.61
CA ASP A 182 -2.68 -0.94 -10.75
C ASP A 182 -3.60 -1.80 -9.87
N ARG A 183 -3.79 -1.35 -8.63
CA ARG A 183 -4.65 -1.97 -7.62
C ARG A 183 -5.55 -0.94 -6.96
N PRO A 184 -6.76 -1.33 -6.51
CA PRO A 184 -7.69 -0.39 -5.92
C PRO A 184 -7.16 0.21 -4.63
N ASN A 185 -7.56 1.46 -4.35
CA ASN A 185 -7.41 1.98 -3.00
C ASN A 185 -8.40 1.24 -2.08
N PRO A 186 -7.93 0.52 -1.05
CA PRO A 186 -8.80 -0.31 -0.21
C PRO A 186 -9.77 0.51 0.65
N LEU A 187 -9.48 1.80 0.83
CA LEU A 187 -10.29 2.73 1.60
C LEU A 187 -11.18 3.62 0.72
N ARG A 188 -11.52 3.16 -0.50
CA ARG A 188 -12.24 3.88 -1.55
C ARG A 188 -11.39 4.99 -2.20
N GLY A 189 -11.58 5.21 -3.49
CA GLY A 189 -10.90 6.27 -4.24
C GLY A 189 -11.63 7.61 -4.23
N ASP A 190 -12.87 7.66 -3.73
CA ASP A 190 -13.69 8.88 -3.62
C ASP A 190 -13.63 9.53 -2.22
N ARG A 191 -12.84 8.96 -1.30
CA ARG A 191 -12.64 9.49 0.06
C ARG A 191 -11.22 10.00 0.23
N VAL A 192 -11.11 11.29 0.49
CA VAL A 192 -9.86 12.00 0.77
C VAL A 192 -10.01 12.69 2.11
N ASP A 193 -9.06 12.45 3.04
CA ASP A 193 -9.23 12.89 4.41
C ASP A 193 -7.89 13.17 5.12
N GLY A 194 -7.93 14.07 6.11
CA GLY A 194 -6.80 14.46 6.91
C GLY A 194 -5.87 15.50 6.25
N PRO A 195 -4.95 16.07 7.04
CA PRO A 195 -4.06 17.12 6.57
C PRO A 195 -3.00 16.60 5.60
N ILE A 196 -2.57 17.47 4.68
CA ILE A 196 -1.39 17.28 3.85
C ILE A 196 -0.14 17.50 4.72
N ILE A 197 0.89 16.69 4.52
CA ILE A 197 2.16 16.84 5.24
C ILE A 197 2.87 18.14 4.83
N ARG A 198 3.46 18.82 5.81
CA ARG A 198 4.35 19.96 5.55
C ARG A 198 5.74 19.44 5.21
N SER A 199 6.42 20.05 4.25
CA SER A 199 7.74 19.61 3.76
C SER A 199 8.78 19.38 4.87
N LYS A 200 8.77 20.18 5.94
CA LYS A 200 9.69 20.03 7.07
C LYS A 200 9.48 18.75 7.89
N PHE A 201 8.36 18.05 7.71
CA PHE A 201 8.02 16.81 8.39
C PHE A 201 8.06 15.60 7.44
N GLN A 202 8.48 15.79 6.18
CA GLN A 202 8.64 14.66 5.28
C GLN A 202 9.67 13.67 5.82
N SER A 203 9.32 12.40 5.74
CA SER A 203 10.14 11.26 6.15
C SER A 203 9.91 10.12 5.16
N PHE A 204 10.47 8.96 5.42
CA PHE A 204 10.15 7.79 4.62
C PHE A 204 8.69 7.34 4.80
N GLU A 205 8.14 7.42 6.00
CA GLU A 205 6.73 7.13 6.32
C GLU A 205 5.78 8.26 5.88
N GLY A 206 6.29 9.41 5.55
CA GLY A 206 5.54 10.57 5.07
C GLY A 206 6.18 11.19 3.85
N TYR A 207 6.49 10.38 2.84
CA TYR A 207 7.25 10.81 1.66
C TYR A 207 6.45 11.72 0.73
N HIS A 208 5.17 11.40 0.51
CA HIS A 208 4.31 12.05 -0.48
C HIS A 208 3.51 13.21 0.11
N ILE A 209 3.40 14.30 -0.66
CA ILE A 209 2.63 15.50 -0.29
C ILE A 209 1.15 15.28 -0.62
N VAL A 210 0.53 14.36 0.10
CA VAL A 210 -0.88 14.00 -0.03
C VAL A 210 -1.57 14.00 1.35
N PRO A 211 -2.91 14.03 1.40
CA PRO A 211 -3.67 13.82 2.64
C PRO A 211 -3.40 12.46 3.28
N ILE A 212 -3.75 12.27 4.53
CA ILE A 212 -3.56 10.99 5.26
C ILE A 212 -4.28 9.86 4.52
N ARG A 213 -5.59 10.00 4.24
CA ARG A 213 -6.31 9.15 3.27
C ARG A 213 -6.24 9.86 1.93
N HIS A 214 -5.46 9.34 1.01
CA HIS A 214 -5.18 10.05 -0.24
C HIS A 214 -6.18 9.74 -1.37
N GLY A 215 -6.96 8.65 -1.28
CA GLY A 215 -7.95 8.29 -2.30
C GLY A 215 -7.37 7.90 -3.66
N LEU A 216 -6.05 7.79 -3.79
CA LEU A 216 -5.39 7.42 -5.05
C LEU A 216 -5.15 5.91 -5.10
N THR A 217 -5.17 5.32 -6.30
CA THR A 217 -4.61 3.99 -6.54
C THR A 217 -3.08 4.07 -6.55
N ILE A 218 -2.40 2.92 -6.48
CA ILE A 218 -0.94 2.91 -6.52
C ILE A 218 -0.40 3.43 -7.87
N GLY A 219 -1.10 3.11 -8.98
CA GLY A 219 -0.77 3.62 -10.30
C GLY A 219 -0.95 5.14 -10.41
N GLU A 220 -2.05 5.69 -9.88
CA GLU A 220 -2.29 7.12 -9.84
C GLU A 220 -1.26 7.87 -8.99
N LEU A 221 -0.88 7.31 -7.84
CA LEU A 221 0.16 7.89 -6.99
C LEU A 221 1.51 7.88 -7.69
N ALA A 222 1.85 6.81 -8.41
CA ALA A 222 3.08 6.72 -9.19
C ALA A 222 3.14 7.76 -10.30
N ILE A 223 2.05 7.94 -11.06
CA ILE A 223 1.94 9.01 -12.07
C ILE A 223 2.15 10.37 -11.40
N MET A 224 1.45 10.63 -10.28
CA MET A 224 1.55 11.88 -9.57
C MET A 224 3.00 12.13 -9.11
N ALA A 225 3.67 11.15 -8.52
CA ALA A 225 5.05 11.26 -8.10
C ALA A 225 5.99 11.55 -9.29
N ASN A 226 5.77 10.88 -10.41
CA ASN A 226 6.57 11.03 -11.63
C ASN A 226 6.37 12.40 -12.29
N GLU A 227 5.12 12.84 -12.48
CA GLU A 227 4.82 14.09 -13.20
C GLU A 227 5.02 15.34 -12.35
N MET A 228 4.76 15.28 -11.04
CA MET A 228 4.93 16.43 -10.14
C MET A 228 6.37 16.64 -9.65
N GLY A 229 7.32 15.80 -10.06
CA GLY A 229 8.72 15.97 -9.70
C GLY A 229 9.05 15.56 -8.27
N TRP A 230 8.35 14.58 -7.73
CA TRP A 230 8.67 14.03 -6.40
C TRP A 230 9.82 13.03 -6.45
N ILE A 231 10.21 12.59 -7.64
CA ILE A 231 11.41 11.79 -7.86
C ILE A 231 12.63 12.70 -7.67
N LYS A 232 13.65 12.17 -6.99
CA LYS A 232 14.89 12.91 -6.68
C LYS A 232 15.48 13.59 -7.92
N ASP A 233 16.00 14.79 -7.74
CA ASP A 233 16.62 15.62 -8.78
C ASP A 233 15.66 15.97 -9.93
N LEU A 234 14.35 15.97 -9.68
CA LEU A 234 13.30 16.23 -10.67
C LEU A 234 13.36 15.31 -11.89
N LYS A 235 14.01 14.15 -11.76
CA LYS A 235 14.05 13.13 -12.81
C LYS A 235 12.66 12.56 -13.10
N ARG A 236 12.54 11.84 -14.20
CA ARG A 236 11.32 11.15 -14.61
C ARG A 236 11.66 9.71 -14.98
N ALA A 237 10.92 8.78 -14.44
CA ALA A 237 10.99 7.39 -14.85
C ALA A 237 10.22 7.17 -16.16
N ASN A 238 10.65 6.23 -16.98
CA ASN A 238 9.87 5.71 -18.09
C ASN A 238 8.80 4.78 -17.52
N LEU A 239 7.63 5.35 -17.19
CA LEU A 239 6.57 4.72 -16.40
C LEU A 239 5.40 4.28 -17.28
N THR A 240 5.02 3.02 -17.15
CA THR A 240 3.81 2.45 -17.76
C THR A 240 2.90 1.91 -16.67
N ILE A 241 1.62 2.25 -16.72
CA ILE A 241 0.59 1.70 -15.85
C ILE A 241 -0.26 0.70 -16.62
N ILE A 242 -0.42 -0.50 -16.11
CA ILE A 242 -1.46 -1.45 -16.51
C ILE A 242 -2.67 -1.17 -15.61
N PRO A 243 -3.72 -0.52 -16.12
CA PRO A 243 -4.82 -0.07 -15.27
C PRO A 243 -5.75 -1.23 -14.89
N MET A 244 -6.61 -0.97 -13.92
CA MET A 244 -7.73 -1.85 -13.58
C MET A 244 -8.86 -1.72 -14.62
N ALA A 245 -9.67 -2.78 -14.73
CA ALA A 245 -10.94 -2.72 -15.45
C ALA A 245 -12.13 -2.84 -14.49
N ASN A 246 -13.24 -2.14 -14.81
CA ASN A 246 -14.52 -2.17 -14.10
C ASN A 246 -14.49 -1.69 -12.63
N TRP A 247 -13.37 -1.19 -12.14
CA TRP A 247 -13.29 -0.61 -10.80
C TRP A 247 -13.97 0.77 -10.75
N LYS A 248 -14.65 1.01 -9.63
CA LYS A 248 -15.26 2.33 -9.35
C LYS A 248 -14.66 2.91 -8.06
N ARG A 249 -14.41 4.21 -8.03
CA ARG A 249 -13.84 4.91 -6.88
C ARG A 249 -14.64 4.72 -5.59
N SER A 250 -15.95 4.56 -5.69
CA SER A 250 -16.84 4.34 -4.54
C SER A 250 -16.80 2.91 -3.99
N TYR A 251 -16.04 1.99 -4.60
CA TYR A 251 -15.97 0.62 -4.14
C TYR A 251 -15.01 0.50 -2.95
N TRP A 252 -15.48 -0.20 -1.91
CA TRP A 252 -14.61 -0.82 -0.94
C TRP A 252 -13.92 -2.03 -1.59
N LEU A 253 -12.77 -2.44 -1.06
CA LEU A 253 -12.00 -3.54 -1.64
C LEU A 253 -12.80 -4.86 -1.71
N ASP A 254 -13.69 -5.13 -0.75
CA ASP A 254 -14.55 -6.32 -0.72
C ASP A 254 -15.52 -6.43 -1.91
N LYS A 255 -15.77 -5.33 -2.62
CA LYS A 255 -16.59 -5.32 -3.85
C LYS A 255 -15.84 -5.82 -5.09
N SER A 256 -14.52 -6.02 -4.99
CA SER A 256 -13.71 -6.44 -6.13
C SER A 256 -13.73 -7.96 -6.38
N GLU A 257 -14.30 -8.75 -5.45
CA GLU A 257 -14.31 -10.22 -5.49
C GLU A 257 -12.90 -10.86 -5.40
N HIS A 258 -11.86 -10.06 -5.20
CA HIS A 258 -10.51 -10.57 -4.95
C HIS A 258 -10.39 -11.01 -3.48
N PRO A 259 -9.58 -12.04 -3.20
CA PRO A 259 -9.33 -12.44 -1.82
C PRO A 259 -8.63 -11.32 -1.05
N TRP A 260 -9.06 -11.09 0.20
CA TRP A 260 -8.30 -10.21 1.09
C TRP A 260 -7.00 -10.90 1.51
N ILE A 261 -5.88 -10.29 1.15
CA ILE A 261 -4.56 -10.68 1.64
C ILE A 261 -4.04 -9.54 2.51
N ASN A 262 -3.64 -9.85 3.74
CA ASN A 262 -3.15 -8.84 4.68
C ASN A 262 -1.93 -8.12 4.09
N PRO A 263 -2.00 -6.81 3.81
CA PRO A 263 -0.84 -6.07 3.29
C PRO A 263 0.25 -5.92 4.36
N HIS A 264 -0.13 -5.95 5.62
CA HIS A 264 0.72 -5.76 6.80
C HIS A 264 0.31 -6.75 7.89
N PRO A 265 1.23 -7.28 8.72
CA PRO A 265 0.89 -8.24 9.79
C PRO A 265 -0.20 -7.77 10.75
N SER A 266 -0.26 -6.48 11.03
CA SER A 266 -1.28 -5.87 11.90
C SER A 266 -2.55 -5.44 11.17
N ILE A 267 -2.61 -5.48 9.83
CA ILE A 267 -3.80 -5.09 9.04
C ILE A 267 -4.51 -6.34 8.55
N LYS A 268 -5.40 -6.88 9.38
CA LYS A 268 -6.04 -8.19 9.16
C LYS A 268 -7.35 -8.13 8.36
N SER A 269 -7.89 -6.94 8.14
CA SER A 269 -9.15 -6.73 7.41
C SER A 269 -9.26 -5.31 6.89
N ILE A 270 -10.22 -5.06 5.99
CA ILE A 270 -10.57 -3.71 5.53
C ILE A 270 -10.95 -2.79 6.69
N ARG A 271 -11.65 -3.32 7.71
CA ARG A 271 -12.02 -2.54 8.90
C ARG A 271 -10.82 -2.13 9.72
N THR A 272 -9.87 -3.05 9.93
CA THR A 272 -8.60 -2.74 10.58
C THR A 272 -7.81 -1.70 9.76
N ASN A 273 -7.81 -1.84 8.43
CA ASN A 273 -7.14 -0.87 7.55
C ASN A 273 -7.80 0.51 7.58
N LEU A 274 -9.14 0.56 7.66
CA LEU A 274 -9.86 1.83 7.81
C LEU A 274 -9.48 2.51 9.14
N SER A 275 -9.49 1.77 10.23
CA SER A 275 -9.12 2.31 11.54
C SER A 275 -7.64 2.72 11.61
N PHE A 276 -6.74 1.98 10.93
CA PHE A 276 -5.32 2.33 10.80
C PHE A 276 -5.11 3.75 10.29
N SER A 277 -5.97 4.26 9.39
CA SER A 277 -5.84 5.64 8.89
C SER A 277 -5.93 6.73 9.95
N GLY A 278 -6.55 6.45 11.09
CA GLY A 278 -6.59 7.33 12.26
C GLY A 278 -5.69 6.81 13.39
N PHE A 279 -5.92 5.58 13.84
CA PHE A 279 -5.22 4.99 14.98
C PHE A 279 -3.72 4.78 14.75
N GLY A 280 -3.26 4.70 13.50
CA GLY A 280 -1.84 4.73 13.19
C GLY A 280 -1.13 6.02 13.65
N LEU A 281 -1.86 7.12 13.88
CA LEU A 281 -1.32 8.35 14.44
C LEU A 281 -0.93 8.19 15.93
N LEU A 282 -1.53 7.23 16.63
CA LEU A 282 -1.21 6.93 18.03
C LEU A 282 0.20 6.39 18.22
N GLU A 283 0.84 5.86 17.16
CA GLU A 283 2.26 5.46 17.19
C GLU A 283 3.21 6.61 17.58
N GLY A 284 2.79 7.85 17.36
CA GLY A 284 3.51 9.04 17.80
C GLY A 284 3.22 9.46 19.24
N THR A 285 2.50 8.66 20.02
CA THR A 285 2.08 8.95 21.39
C THR A 285 2.59 7.88 22.36
N ASN A 286 2.23 8.02 23.65
CA ASN A 286 2.47 7.01 24.68
C ASN A 286 1.26 6.06 24.90
N LEU A 287 0.37 5.93 23.91
CA LEU A 287 -0.71 4.96 23.91
C LEU A 287 -0.30 3.72 23.09
N ASN A 288 -0.63 2.54 23.60
CA ASN A 288 -0.61 1.33 22.77
C ASN A 288 -1.80 1.38 21.82
N ASP A 289 -1.55 1.16 20.54
CA ASP A 289 -2.51 1.19 19.42
C ASP A 289 -3.14 -0.17 19.11
N GLY A 290 -3.10 -1.09 20.06
CA GLY A 290 -3.59 -2.46 19.92
C GLY A 290 -2.58 -3.42 19.29
N LYS A 291 -1.40 -2.98 18.88
CA LYS A 291 -0.31 -3.89 18.50
C LYS A 291 0.03 -4.84 19.65
N GLY A 292 0.43 -6.05 19.31
CA GLY A 292 0.63 -7.12 20.30
C GLY A 292 -0.66 -7.83 20.73
N THR A 293 -1.83 -7.45 20.19
CA THR A 293 -3.14 -8.10 20.45
C THR A 293 -3.74 -8.68 19.16
N ASP A 294 -4.95 -9.21 19.26
CA ASP A 294 -5.70 -9.67 18.09
C ASP A 294 -6.51 -8.57 17.39
N LYS A 295 -6.54 -7.38 17.98
CA LYS A 295 -7.29 -6.21 17.50
C LYS A 295 -6.40 -4.97 17.29
N PRO A 296 -5.26 -5.08 16.54
CA PRO A 296 -4.42 -3.91 16.27
C PRO A 296 -5.23 -2.81 15.57
N TYR A 297 -5.00 -1.57 15.97
CA TYR A 297 -5.70 -0.36 15.50
C TYR A 297 -7.21 -0.31 15.76
N LEU A 298 -7.75 -1.29 16.48
CA LEU A 298 -9.16 -1.29 16.92
C LEU A 298 -9.31 -1.12 18.43
N ILE A 299 -8.19 -1.21 19.15
CA ILE A 299 -8.12 -0.87 20.58
C ILE A 299 -6.98 0.12 20.81
N ALA A 300 -7.14 0.96 21.81
CA ALA A 300 -6.09 1.86 22.29
C ALA A 300 -6.14 1.99 23.79
N GLY A 301 -4.97 2.01 24.45
CA GLY A 301 -4.91 2.12 25.89
C GLY A 301 -3.49 2.19 26.46
N ALA A 302 -3.41 2.24 27.78
CA ALA A 302 -2.17 2.28 28.53
C ALA A 302 -2.38 1.75 29.95
N PRO A 303 -1.32 1.38 30.71
CA PRO A 303 -1.44 0.93 32.11
C PRO A 303 -2.00 2.00 33.05
N TRP A 304 -1.75 3.27 32.74
CA TRP A 304 -2.15 4.43 33.56
C TRP A 304 -3.53 4.99 33.21
N LEU A 305 -4.21 4.44 32.19
CA LEU A 305 -5.48 4.95 31.68
C LEU A 305 -6.67 4.27 32.39
N SER A 306 -7.78 4.99 32.52
CA SER A 306 -9.08 4.41 32.87
C SER A 306 -9.94 4.23 31.62
N GLY A 307 -10.02 3.01 31.11
CA GLY A 307 -10.80 2.68 29.93
C GLY A 307 -12.30 2.99 30.08
N TYR A 308 -12.86 2.74 31.26
CA TYR A 308 -14.24 3.10 31.57
C TYR A 308 -14.51 4.60 31.45
N HIS A 309 -13.64 5.41 32.05
CA HIS A 309 -13.78 6.85 32.02
C HIS A 309 -13.61 7.41 30.60
N LEU A 310 -12.64 6.87 29.87
CA LEU A 310 -12.42 7.25 28.48
C LEU A 310 -13.60 6.86 27.59
N ALA A 311 -14.10 5.62 27.71
CA ALA A 311 -15.25 5.14 26.95
C ALA A 311 -16.51 5.97 27.22
N ASP A 312 -16.77 6.34 28.50
CA ASP A 312 -17.90 7.21 28.87
C ASP A 312 -17.79 8.59 28.21
N LYS A 313 -16.60 9.21 28.26
CA LYS A 313 -16.36 10.51 27.60
C LYS A 313 -16.53 10.46 26.10
N LEU A 314 -15.90 9.49 25.44
CA LEU A 314 -15.95 9.36 23.98
C LEU A 314 -17.35 8.99 23.48
N SER A 315 -18.10 8.17 24.23
CA SER A 315 -19.49 7.80 23.88
C SER A 315 -20.42 9.01 23.86
N LYS A 316 -20.16 10.02 24.69
CA LYS A 316 -20.94 11.29 24.74
C LYS A 316 -20.73 12.13 23.48
N LEU A 317 -19.65 11.93 22.74
CA LEU A 317 -19.39 12.60 21.45
C LEU A 317 -20.28 12.07 20.32
N LYS A 318 -20.94 10.91 20.51
CA LYS A 318 -21.83 10.28 19.53
C LYS A 318 -21.21 10.15 18.14
N LEU A 319 -19.93 9.75 18.08
CA LEU A 319 -19.21 9.59 16.83
C LEU A 319 -19.95 8.60 15.93
N PRO A 320 -20.24 8.97 14.66
CA PRO A 320 -21.06 8.16 13.78
C PRO A 320 -20.33 6.89 13.32
N GLY A 321 -21.07 5.83 13.06
CA GLY A 321 -20.59 4.59 12.48
C GLY A 321 -19.79 3.69 13.42
N ILE A 322 -19.63 4.04 14.70
CA ILE A 322 -18.88 3.25 15.67
C ILE A 322 -19.62 3.09 17.01
N LYS A 323 -19.23 2.07 17.75
CA LYS A 323 -19.52 1.89 19.17
C LYS A 323 -18.19 1.82 19.91
N ILE A 324 -18.09 2.52 21.05
CA ILE A 324 -16.89 2.57 21.87
C ILE A 324 -17.16 1.79 23.15
N LEU A 325 -16.30 0.84 23.46
CA LEU A 325 -16.42 -0.01 24.65
C LEU A 325 -15.14 0.09 25.48
N PRO A 326 -15.23 0.05 26.82
CA PRO A 326 -14.06 -0.12 27.65
C PRO A 326 -13.46 -1.51 27.44
N VAL A 327 -12.14 -1.61 27.49
CA VAL A 327 -11.40 -2.88 27.33
C VAL A 327 -10.19 -2.91 28.25
N GLU A 328 -9.88 -4.10 28.75
CA GLU A 328 -8.59 -4.41 29.36
C GLU A 328 -7.87 -5.45 28.51
N TYR A 329 -6.56 -5.31 28.32
CA TYR A 329 -5.77 -6.20 27.48
C TYR A 329 -4.29 -6.16 27.87
N ILE A 330 -3.55 -7.19 27.47
CA ILE A 330 -2.10 -7.29 27.69
C ILE A 330 -1.45 -7.43 26.30
N PRO A 331 -0.68 -6.43 25.83
CA PRO A 331 0.10 -6.56 24.60
C PRO A 331 1.16 -7.66 24.73
N ARG A 332 1.30 -8.49 23.69
CA ARG A 332 2.31 -9.56 23.63
C ARG A 332 3.20 -9.37 22.42
N MET A 333 4.50 -9.60 22.57
CA MET A 333 5.42 -9.64 21.45
C MET A 333 5.06 -10.81 20.53
N LYS A 334 4.89 -10.56 19.24
CA LYS A 334 4.64 -11.58 18.21
C LYS A 334 5.88 -11.78 17.35
N GLN A 335 6.06 -12.97 16.78
CA GLN A 335 7.20 -13.26 15.91
C GLN A 335 7.25 -12.38 14.65
N THR A 336 6.12 -11.83 14.23
CA THR A 336 6.00 -10.92 13.09
C THR A 336 6.33 -9.47 13.41
N ASP A 337 6.48 -9.13 14.69
CA ASP A 337 6.74 -7.77 15.12
C ASP A 337 8.20 -7.41 14.89
N GLN A 338 8.45 -6.31 14.19
CA GLN A 338 9.80 -5.78 13.95
C GLN A 338 10.34 -5.00 15.16
N SER A 339 9.44 -4.51 15.99
CA SER A 339 9.73 -3.84 17.25
C SER A 339 8.68 -4.23 18.30
N PRO A 340 9.04 -4.25 19.59
CA PRO A 340 8.06 -4.52 20.63
C PRO A 340 6.93 -3.49 20.63
N PRO A 341 5.67 -3.91 20.79
CA PRO A 341 4.59 -2.97 21.06
C PRO A 341 4.81 -2.26 22.40
N LEU A 342 4.23 -1.09 22.60
CA LEU A 342 4.26 -0.43 23.90
C LEU A 342 3.60 -1.32 24.97
N TYR A 343 4.16 -1.30 26.18
CA TYR A 343 3.63 -2.01 27.37
C TYR A 343 3.52 -3.52 27.18
N VAL A 344 4.53 -4.15 26.57
CA VAL A 344 4.60 -5.62 26.45
C VAL A 344 4.50 -6.24 27.85
N ASP A 345 3.60 -7.23 27.98
CA ASP A 345 3.33 -7.99 29.21
C ASP A 345 2.72 -7.18 30.36
N GLU A 346 2.35 -5.92 30.14
CA GLU A 346 1.68 -5.09 31.12
C GLU A 346 0.15 -5.04 30.85
N LEU A 347 -0.63 -5.01 31.92
CA LEU A 347 -2.09 -4.82 31.82
C LEU A 347 -2.38 -3.37 31.43
N CYS A 348 -2.98 -3.19 30.28
CA CYS A 348 -3.47 -1.92 29.78
C CYS A 348 -5.00 -1.85 29.94
N SER A 349 -5.48 -0.66 30.26
CA SER A 349 -6.91 -0.32 30.22
C SER A 349 -7.14 0.74 29.14
N GLY A 350 -8.23 0.65 28.41
CA GLY A 350 -8.46 1.54 27.27
C GLY A 350 -9.83 1.36 26.63
N VAL A 351 -9.90 1.63 25.33
CA VAL A 351 -11.14 1.54 24.55
C VAL A 351 -10.98 0.63 23.34
N GLU A 352 -12.06 -0.07 23.02
CA GLU A 352 -12.26 -0.78 21.76
C GLU A 352 -13.21 -0.01 20.87
N ILE A 353 -12.84 0.15 19.60
CA ILE A 353 -13.68 0.73 18.55
C ILE A 353 -14.31 -0.40 17.74
N GLN A 354 -15.62 -0.53 17.87
CA GLN A 354 -16.43 -1.44 17.04
C GLN A 354 -17.01 -0.65 15.87
N ILE A 355 -16.53 -0.93 14.66
CA ILE A 355 -17.02 -0.28 13.44
C ILE A 355 -18.36 -0.93 13.05
N ILE A 356 -19.44 -0.16 13.15
CA ILE A 356 -20.81 -0.58 12.82
C ILE A 356 -21.10 -0.25 11.35
N ASP A 357 -20.81 0.98 10.93
CA ASP A 357 -20.95 1.41 9.54
C ASP A 357 -19.66 2.10 9.06
N PRO A 358 -18.88 1.44 8.20
CA PRO A 358 -17.63 1.99 7.69
C PRO A 358 -17.82 3.23 6.79
N ASN A 359 -19.03 3.48 6.26
CA ASN A 359 -19.31 4.65 5.45
C ASN A 359 -19.50 5.91 6.29
N LEU A 360 -19.91 5.76 7.55
CA LEU A 360 -20.11 6.84 8.49
C LEU A 360 -18.91 7.05 9.42
N TYR A 361 -18.07 6.03 9.60
CA TYR A 361 -16.91 6.09 10.49
C TYR A 361 -15.84 7.05 9.97
N ASP A 362 -15.47 8.02 10.81
CA ASP A 362 -14.32 8.91 10.60
C ASP A 362 -13.18 8.49 11.56
N PRO A 363 -12.18 7.75 11.06
CA PRO A 363 -11.06 7.30 11.89
C PRO A 363 -10.17 8.45 12.37
N LEU A 364 -10.02 9.52 11.59
CA LEU A 364 -9.17 10.66 11.97
C LEU A 364 -9.82 11.46 13.10
N ALA A 365 -11.09 11.81 12.98
CA ALA A 365 -11.83 12.48 14.04
C ALA A 365 -11.92 11.65 15.33
N THR A 366 -11.85 10.31 15.21
CA THR A 366 -11.89 9.41 16.38
C THR A 366 -10.54 9.34 17.09
N ALA A 367 -9.44 9.46 16.37
CA ALA A 367 -8.08 9.34 16.92
C ALA A 367 -7.48 10.68 17.40
N THR A 368 -8.09 11.81 17.05
CA THR A 368 -7.65 13.17 17.44
C THR A 368 -8.56 13.79 18.47
#